data_de06481ad14b0c1bd13c0cefe880a627
#
_entry.id   de06481ad14b0c1bd13c0cefe880a627
#
_cell.length_a   1.000
_cell.length_b   1.000
_cell.length_c   1.000
_cell.angle_alpha   90.00
_cell.angle_beta   90.00
_cell.angle_gamma   90.00
#
_symmetry.space_group_name_H-M   'P 1'
#
loop_
_entity.id
_entity.type
_entity.pdbx_description
1 polymer ?
#
loop_
_entity_poly.entity_id
_entity_poly.type
_entity_poly.pdbx_seq_one_letter_code
_entity_poly.pdbx_strand_id
1 'polypeptide(L)'
;LALCLLIIPASPVLVQAEQGLRVLNSSAQAEFPLSLTFSLSARSDVDITDIRLHYMVDRASFAQVTSEVYIEFAPSSTVDTGWTWDMRKTGGLPPGSSVDYWWTVRDVSGVQVETPPARVRFDDNRYPWRSLTEGNITLYWYLGNTAFAQAIMNAAQQALARLTEDTGARLKKPVEIYIYTDARDLQGAMVYPQEWTGGVAFTRYGTIAIGIAPNDLDWGKGAIAHELTHLVVHQMVFNPYSGLPTWLDEGLAMYAEGELGAQFQLYLNKAIAENSLISVRSLSSPFSAYAEESYLSYAESYSLVEFLITRYGQGKMLSLLNTFEQGSSYDDALRTVYGFDTDGLDVLWRAYLTGQEQSIKQPTVMIPQTLAGVLIIPLCL
;
A
#
# COMPACT_ATOMS: atom_id res chain seq x y z
N LEU A 1 -18.54 -68.88 -49.59
CA LEU A 1 -17.60 -67.84 -49.07
C LEU A 1 -17.70 -67.94 -47.58
N ALA A 2 -16.63 -68.48 -46.89
CA ALA A 2 -16.53 -68.57 -45.46
C ALA A 2 -15.81 -67.32 -44.99
N LEU A 3 -16.42 -66.52 -44.09
CA LEU A 3 -15.88 -65.36 -43.50
C LEU A 3 -15.20 -65.78 -42.17
N CYS A 4 -13.85 -65.83 -42.16
CA CYS A 4 -13.08 -66.05 -40.93
C CYS A 4 -13.03 -64.73 -40.09
N LEU A 5 -13.71 -64.67 -38.95
CA LEU A 5 -13.57 -63.63 -37.97
C LEU A 5 -12.25 -63.85 -37.21
N LEU A 6 -11.27 -62.96 -37.41
CA LEU A 6 -10.07 -62.92 -36.63
C LEU A 6 -10.42 -62.21 -35.30
N ILE A 7 -10.49 -62.93 -34.19
CA ILE A 7 -10.59 -62.42 -32.86
C ILE A 7 -9.12 -62.00 -32.40
N ILE A 8 -8.82 -60.71 -32.39
CA ILE A 8 -7.58 -60.18 -31.81
C ILE A 8 -7.79 -60.13 -30.29
N PRO A 9 -7.00 -60.81 -29.46
CA PRO A 9 -7.09 -60.67 -28.03
C PRO A 9 -6.62 -59.28 -27.63
N ALA A 10 -7.48 -58.48 -27.01
CA ALA A 10 -7.09 -57.22 -26.34
C ALA A 10 -6.19 -57.54 -25.16
N SER A 11 -4.89 -57.24 -25.28
CA SER A 11 -3.98 -57.25 -24.13
C SER A 11 -4.44 -56.28 -23.07
N PRO A 12 -4.53 -56.64 -21.77
CA PRO A 12 -4.84 -55.69 -20.75
C PRO A 12 -3.71 -54.66 -20.71
N VAL A 13 -4.01 -53.40 -20.93
CA VAL A 13 -3.12 -52.28 -20.62
C VAL A 13 -3.03 -52.26 -19.10
N LEU A 14 -1.94 -52.78 -18.56
CA LEU A 14 -1.59 -52.58 -17.18
C LEU A 14 -1.37 -51.07 -17.03
N VAL A 15 -2.33 -50.37 -16.42
CA VAL A 15 -2.13 -49.02 -15.90
C VAL A 15 -1.13 -49.19 -14.77
N GLN A 16 0.14 -48.92 -15.06
CA GLN A 16 1.21 -48.89 -14.08
C GLN A 16 0.85 -47.76 -13.13
N ALA A 17 0.47 -48.10 -11.89
CA ALA A 17 0.29 -47.08 -10.84
C ALA A 17 1.61 -46.34 -10.72
N GLU A 18 1.60 -45.02 -10.92
CA GLU A 18 2.76 -44.18 -10.68
C GLU A 18 3.20 -44.41 -9.22
N GLN A 19 4.37 -45.07 -9.08
CA GLN A 19 4.98 -45.36 -7.78
C GLN A 19 5.83 -44.16 -7.37
N GLY A 20 5.92 -43.90 -6.05
CA GLY A 20 6.76 -42.88 -5.47
C GLY A 20 6.00 -41.73 -4.83
N LEU A 21 6.80 -40.77 -4.30
CA LEU A 21 6.28 -39.58 -3.63
C LEU A 21 5.55 -38.66 -4.62
N ARG A 22 4.31 -38.30 -4.30
CA ARG A 22 3.49 -37.36 -5.11
C ARG A 22 2.52 -36.57 -4.24
N VAL A 23 2.26 -35.34 -4.66
CA VAL A 23 1.18 -34.52 -4.13
C VAL A 23 -0.10 -34.87 -4.90
N LEU A 24 -1.16 -35.17 -4.17
CA LEU A 24 -2.48 -35.54 -4.70
C LEU A 24 -3.38 -34.32 -4.87
N ASN A 25 -3.31 -33.40 -3.89
CA ASN A 25 -4.09 -32.16 -3.88
C ASN A 25 -3.31 -31.06 -3.14
N SER A 26 -3.45 -29.82 -3.62
CA SER A 26 -3.01 -28.61 -2.96
C SER A 26 -4.06 -27.53 -3.18
N SER A 27 -4.55 -26.92 -2.11
CA SER A 27 -5.57 -25.87 -2.17
C SER A 27 -5.38 -24.83 -1.10
N ALA A 28 -5.99 -23.64 -1.29
CA ALA A 28 -6.07 -22.59 -0.30
C ALA A 28 -7.48 -22.02 -0.25
N GLN A 29 -7.97 -21.68 0.94
CA GLN A 29 -9.28 -21.11 1.18
C GLN A 29 -9.19 -19.91 2.11
N ALA A 30 -9.78 -18.78 1.70
CA ALA A 30 -9.88 -17.57 2.50
C ALA A 30 -11.18 -17.51 3.28
N GLU A 31 -11.10 -17.14 4.55
CA GLU A 31 -12.20 -16.72 5.41
C GLU A 31 -11.96 -15.27 5.83
N PHE A 32 -12.28 -14.38 4.90
CA PHE A 32 -12.01 -12.96 5.07
C PHE A 32 -12.82 -12.34 6.23
N PRO A 33 -12.25 -11.50 7.09
CA PRO A 33 -10.85 -11.03 7.11
C PRO A 33 -9.95 -11.85 8.06
N LEU A 34 -10.38 -13.02 8.55
CA LEU A 34 -9.82 -13.66 9.74
C LEU A 34 -8.75 -14.70 9.44
N SER A 35 -8.86 -15.45 8.34
CA SER A 35 -7.91 -16.52 8.08
C SER A 35 -7.73 -16.89 6.61
N LEU A 36 -6.58 -17.49 6.32
CA LEU A 36 -6.25 -18.13 5.06
C LEU A 36 -5.72 -19.54 5.37
N THR A 37 -6.45 -20.58 4.95
CA THR A 37 -6.11 -21.98 5.20
C THR A 37 -5.53 -22.62 3.94
N PHE A 38 -4.36 -23.22 4.08
CA PHE A 38 -3.67 -23.99 3.05
C PHE A 38 -3.77 -25.47 3.39
N SER A 39 -4.11 -26.31 2.41
CA SER A 39 -4.32 -27.74 2.57
C SER A 39 -3.50 -28.54 1.57
N LEU A 40 -2.95 -29.67 1.99
CA LEU A 40 -2.14 -30.57 1.19
C LEU A 40 -2.59 -32.02 1.44
N SER A 41 -2.70 -32.78 0.34
CA SER A 41 -2.81 -34.23 0.36
C SER A 41 -1.65 -34.83 -0.41
N ALA A 42 -0.89 -35.72 0.19
CA ALA A 42 0.29 -36.34 -0.42
C ALA A 42 0.37 -37.84 -0.11
N ARG A 43 1.02 -38.60 -1.00
CA ARG A 43 1.25 -40.04 -0.87
C ARG A 43 2.65 -40.43 -1.34
N SER A 44 3.26 -41.40 -0.65
CA SER A 44 4.50 -42.06 -1.02
C SER A 44 4.38 -43.56 -0.81
N ASP A 45 5.36 -44.34 -1.31
CA ASP A 45 5.47 -45.77 -1.03
C ASP A 45 6.08 -46.05 0.37
N VAL A 46 6.70 -45.02 0.98
CA VAL A 46 7.28 -45.03 2.31
C VAL A 46 6.78 -43.85 3.11
N ASP A 47 7.09 -43.73 4.39
CA ASP A 47 6.59 -42.67 5.24
C ASP A 47 7.11 -41.28 4.79
N ILE A 48 6.19 -40.34 4.63
CA ILE A 48 6.47 -38.91 4.47
C ILE A 48 6.88 -38.40 5.84
N THR A 49 7.99 -37.63 5.92
CA THR A 49 8.62 -37.21 7.17
C THR A 49 8.83 -35.71 7.30
N ASP A 50 8.77 -34.93 6.19
CA ASP A 50 8.92 -33.47 6.20
C ASP A 50 7.93 -32.86 5.21
N ILE A 51 7.16 -31.87 5.66
CA ILE A 51 6.26 -31.08 4.85
C ILE A 51 6.45 -29.62 5.23
N ARG A 52 6.68 -28.77 4.22
CA ARG A 52 6.83 -27.35 4.39
C ARG A 52 5.93 -26.59 3.43
N LEU A 53 5.21 -25.61 3.97
CA LEU A 53 4.49 -24.61 3.19
C LEU A 53 5.41 -23.40 3.00
N HIS A 54 5.55 -22.99 1.75
CA HIS A 54 6.19 -21.72 1.40
C HIS A 54 5.13 -20.76 0.88
N TYR A 55 5.23 -19.49 1.25
CA TYR A 55 4.33 -18.48 0.70
C TYR A 55 4.99 -17.11 0.58
N MET A 56 4.49 -16.33 -0.39
CA MET A 56 4.86 -14.94 -0.60
C MET A 56 3.59 -14.09 -0.73
N VAL A 57 3.58 -12.94 -0.07
CA VAL A 57 2.50 -11.95 -0.20
C VAL A 57 2.88 -10.98 -1.32
N ASP A 58 1.99 -10.79 -2.29
CA ASP A 58 2.14 -9.82 -3.37
C ASP A 58 1.92 -8.39 -2.83
N ARG A 59 3.02 -7.73 -2.53
CA ARG A 59 3.05 -6.34 -2.04
C ARG A 59 4.33 -5.64 -2.44
N ALA A 60 4.33 -4.31 -2.42
CA ALA A 60 5.56 -3.55 -2.60
C ALA A 60 6.57 -3.90 -1.50
N SER A 61 7.73 -4.40 -1.91
CA SER A 61 8.80 -4.83 -1.03
C SER A 61 10.16 -4.55 -1.67
N PHE A 62 11.18 -4.27 -0.85
CA PHE A 62 12.56 -4.05 -1.32
C PHE A 62 13.29 -5.36 -1.61
N ALA A 63 12.79 -6.46 -1.05
CA ALA A 63 13.27 -7.81 -1.33
C ALA A 63 12.07 -8.75 -1.35
N GLN A 64 12.11 -9.76 -2.21
CA GLN A 64 11.14 -10.85 -2.14
C GLN A 64 11.41 -11.65 -0.86
N VAL A 65 10.40 -11.78 -0.03
CA VAL A 65 10.44 -12.53 1.22
C VAL A 65 9.54 -13.74 1.09
N THR A 66 10.15 -14.91 1.03
CA THR A 66 9.45 -16.18 1.16
C THR A 66 9.35 -16.54 2.64
N SER A 67 8.15 -16.75 3.11
CA SER A 67 7.88 -17.32 4.43
C SER A 67 7.81 -18.83 4.32
N GLU A 68 8.37 -19.54 5.28
CA GLU A 68 8.33 -21.00 5.38
C GLU A 68 7.67 -21.42 6.68
N VAL A 69 6.78 -22.40 6.61
CA VAL A 69 6.12 -23.01 7.75
C VAL A 69 6.36 -24.51 7.74
N TYR A 70 6.96 -25.04 8.79
CA TYR A 70 7.03 -26.48 9.02
C TYR A 70 5.68 -26.99 9.51
N ILE A 71 5.20 -28.07 8.90
CA ILE A 71 3.92 -28.70 9.28
C ILE A 71 4.17 -29.87 10.23
N GLU A 72 3.60 -29.80 11.42
CA GLU A 72 3.64 -30.90 12.37
C GLU A 72 2.60 -31.97 12.01
N PHE A 73 3.05 -33.21 11.81
CA PHE A 73 2.19 -34.36 11.53
C PHE A 73 2.88 -35.66 11.96
N ALA A 74 2.13 -36.75 12.09
CA ALA A 74 2.70 -38.08 12.31
C ALA A 74 3.17 -38.68 10.97
N PRO A 75 4.43 -39.17 10.84
CA PRO A 75 4.92 -39.82 9.65
C PRO A 75 3.96 -40.92 9.16
N SER A 76 3.66 -40.92 7.85
CA SER A 76 2.78 -41.90 7.20
C SER A 76 3.00 -41.91 5.70
N SER A 77 2.71 -43.01 5.04
CA SER A 77 2.74 -43.10 3.56
C SER A 77 1.63 -42.32 2.87
N THR A 78 0.61 -41.87 3.60
CA THR A 78 -0.45 -40.99 3.10
C THR A 78 -0.72 -39.94 4.16
N VAL A 79 -0.65 -38.65 3.77
CA VAL A 79 -0.83 -37.51 4.68
C VAL A 79 -1.83 -36.54 4.08
N ASP A 80 -2.83 -36.18 4.90
CA ASP A 80 -3.75 -35.06 4.68
C ASP A 80 -3.49 -34.06 5.81
N THR A 81 -3.02 -32.87 5.46
CA THR A 81 -2.58 -31.85 6.43
C THR A 81 -2.78 -30.44 5.90
N GLY A 82 -2.47 -29.44 6.73
CA GLY A 82 -2.58 -28.05 6.33
C GLY A 82 -2.10 -27.10 7.40
N TRP A 83 -2.18 -25.82 7.08
CA TRP A 83 -1.86 -24.74 7.99
C TRP A 83 -2.83 -23.59 7.80
N THR A 84 -3.29 -23.02 8.93
CA THR A 84 -4.16 -21.85 8.91
C THR A 84 -3.38 -20.63 9.38
N TRP A 85 -3.30 -19.64 8.49
CA TRP A 85 -2.78 -18.33 8.81
C TRP A 85 -3.88 -17.52 9.51
N ASP A 86 -3.76 -17.37 10.83
CA ASP A 86 -4.63 -16.51 11.63
C ASP A 86 -4.20 -15.04 11.46
N MET A 87 -4.99 -14.26 10.76
CA MET A 87 -4.72 -12.85 10.45
C MET A 87 -4.64 -11.98 11.71
N ARG A 88 -5.27 -12.38 12.82
CA ARG A 88 -5.18 -11.66 14.10
C ARG A 88 -3.77 -11.64 14.67
N LYS A 89 -2.93 -12.60 14.30
CA LYS A 89 -1.52 -12.67 14.75
C LYS A 89 -0.56 -11.78 13.94
N THR A 90 -0.99 -11.32 12.77
CA THR A 90 -0.11 -10.60 11.83
C THR A 90 -0.66 -9.25 11.37
N GLY A 91 -1.82 -8.82 11.88
CA GLY A 91 -2.46 -7.55 11.50
C GLY A 91 -3.34 -7.62 10.26
N GLY A 92 -3.48 -8.81 9.66
CA GLY A 92 -4.35 -9.03 8.50
C GLY A 92 -3.74 -8.66 7.15
N LEU A 93 -4.54 -8.90 6.12
CA LEU A 93 -4.29 -8.49 4.74
C LEU A 93 -5.49 -7.67 4.25
N PRO A 94 -5.28 -6.64 3.43
CA PRO A 94 -6.40 -5.91 2.82
C PRO A 94 -7.18 -6.79 1.82
N PRO A 95 -8.43 -6.42 1.50
CA PRO A 95 -9.21 -7.11 0.48
C PRO A 95 -8.48 -7.09 -0.86
N GLY A 96 -8.58 -8.17 -1.63
CA GLY A 96 -7.91 -8.31 -2.91
C GLY A 96 -6.44 -8.71 -2.86
N SER A 97 -5.85 -8.83 -1.68
CA SER A 97 -4.45 -9.26 -1.54
C SER A 97 -4.22 -10.63 -2.20
N SER A 98 -3.11 -10.76 -2.91
CA SER A 98 -2.70 -12.04 -3.53
C SER A 98 -1.58 -12.68 -2.73
N VAL A 99 -1.65 -14.00 -2.58
CA VAL A 99 -0.63 -14.81 -1.92
C VAL A 99 -0.25 -15.95 -2.85
N ASP A 100 1.02 -16.01 -3.23
CA ASP A 100 1.58 -17.15 -3.95
C ASP A 100 2.07 -18.16 -2.92
N TYR A 101 1.78 -19.45 -3.13
CA TYR A 101 2.16 -20.51 -2.21
C TYR A 101 2.53 -21.79 -2.94
N TRP A 102 3.42 -22.59 -2.33
CA TRP A 102 3.81 -23.91 -2.79
C TRP A 102 4.26 -24.78 -1.62
N TRP A 103 4.39 -26.08 -1.86
CA TRP A 103 4.75 -27.06 -0.86
C TRP A 103 6.04 -27.78 -1.23
N THR A 104 6.85 -28.07 -0.22
CA THR A 104 7.94 -29.03 -0.29
C THR A 104 7.57 -30.22 0.58
N VAL A 105 7.61 -31.42 0.00
CA VAL A 105 7.29 -32.70 0.67
C VAL A 105 8.47 -33.63 0.52
N ARG A 106 8.91 -34.27 1.61
CA ARG A 106 10.03 -35.22 1.60
C ARG A 106 9.63 -36.49 2.36
N ASP A 107 10.04 -37.65 1.82
CA ASP A 107 9.84 -38.94 2.48
C ASP A 107 11.12 -39.42 3.21
N VAL A 108 11.01 -40.53 3.95
CA VAL A 108 12.11 -41.11 4.76
C VAL A 108 13.28 -41.59 3.89
N SER A 109 13.06 -41.88 2.61
CA SER A 109 14.13 -42.28 1.69
C SER A 109 14.92 -41.09 1.16
N GLY A 110 14.49 -39.85 1.46
CA GLY A 110 15.12 -38.60 1.03
C GLY A 110 14.60 -38.09 -0.31
N VAL A 111 13.63 -38.76 -0.93
CA VAL A 111 12.97 -38.24 -2.14
C VAL A 111 12.15 -37.00 -1.78
N GLN A 112 12.29 -35.97 -2.56
CA GLN A 112 11.61 -34.68 -2.36
C GLN A 112 10.84 -34.26 -3.61
N VAL A 113 9.65 -33.73 -3.40
CA VAL A 113 8.81 -33.12 -4.44
C VAL A 113 8.45 -31.71 -4.01
N GLU A 114 8.49 -30.77 -4.96
CA GLU A 114 8.03 -29.41 -4.80
C GLU A 114 6.85 -29.16 -5.75
N THR A 115 5.77 -28.56 -5.23
CA THR A 115 4.63 -28.21 -6.08
C THR A 115 4.89 -26.93 -6.87
N PRO A 116 4.34 -26.78 -8.07
CA PRO A 116 4.32 -25.47 -8.74
C PRO A 116 3.66 -24.43 -7.83
N PRO A 117 4.13 -23.15 -7.86
CA PRO A 117 3.44 -22.07 -7.17
C PRO A 117 1.99 -21.93 -7.63
N ALA A 118 1.08 -21.81 -6.69
CA ALA A 118 -0.33 -21.49 -6.89
C ALA A 118 -0.64 -20.14 -6.25
N ARG A 119 -1.64 -19.43 -6.79
CA ARG A 119 -2.06 -18.12 -6.28
C ARG A 119 -3.44 -18.21 -5.67
N VAL A 120 -3.62 -17.60 -4.52
CA VAL A 120 -4.91 -17.36 -3.88
C VAL A 120 -5.12 -15.88 -3.68
N ARG A 121 -6.34 -15.39 -3.94
CA ARG A 121 -6.76 -14.03 -3.57
C ARG A 121 -7.47 -14.06 -2.23
N PHE A 122 -7.17 -13.08 -1.40
CA PHE A 122 -7.82 -12.85 -0.11
C PHE A 122 -8.94 -11.83 -0.30
N ASP A 123 -9.99 -12.27 -1.01
CA ASP A 123 -11.13 -11.42 -1.36
C ASP A 123 -12.16 -11.36 -0.22
N ASP A 124 -12.78 -10.18 -0.04
CA ASP A 124 -13.94 -10.04 0.82
C ASP A 124 -15.18 -10.59 0.11
N ASN A 125 -15.53 -11.82 0.40
CA ASN A 125 -16.68 -12.50 -0.18
C ASN A 125 -18.00 -12.33 0.60
N ARG A 126 -18.02 -11.43 1.60
CA ARG A 126 -19.22 -11.14 2.41
C ARG A 126 -20.27 -10.35 1.62
N TYR A 127 -19.87 -9.64 0.55
CA TYR A 127 -20.71 -8.75 -0.23
C TYR A 127 -20.70 -9.09 -1.73
N PRO A 128 -21.81 -8.80 -2.46
CA PRO A 128 -21.88 -9.00 -3.91
C PRO A 128 -21.21 -7.84 -4.68
N TRP A 129 -19.90 -7.79 -4.67
CA TRP A 129 -19.10 -6.73 -5.30
C TRP A 129 -19.37 -6.59 -6.80
N ARG A 130 -19.54 -5.36 -7.24
CA ARG A 130 -19.49 -4.93 -8.64
C ARG A 130 -18.18 -4.18 -8.85
N SER A 131 -17.71 -4.05 -10.09
CA SER A 131 -16.48 -3.36 -10.41
C SER A 131 -16.64 -2.40 -11.59
N LEU A 132 -15.83 -1.33 -11.55
CA LEU A 132 -15.65 -0.36 -12.62
C LEU A 132 -14.17 -0.05 -12.73
N THR A 133 -13.59 -0.19 -13.94
CA THR A 133 -12.16 0.08 -14.17
C THR A 133 -12.00 1.20 -15.17
N GLU A 134 -11.21 2.22 -14.81
CA GLU A 134 -10.79 3.30 -15.70
C GLU A 134 -9.29 3.58 -15.51
N GLY A 135 -8.51 3.42 -16.57
CA GLY A 135 -7.05 3.53 -16.52
C GLY A 135 -6.44 2.56 -15.52
N ASN A 136 -5.69 3.07 -14.57
CA ASN A 136 -5.04 2.29 -13.51
C ASN A 136 -5.86 2.17 -12.22
N ILE A 137 -7.11 2.57 -12.21
CA ILE A 137 -7.99 2.46 -11.04
C ILE A 137 -9.08 1.42 -11.31
N THR A 138 -9.23 0.46 -10.39
CA THR A 138 -10.39 -0.44 -10.32
C THR A 138 -11.13 -0.17 -9.03
N LEU A 139 -12.39 0.24 -9.15
CA LEU A 139 -13.29 0.51 -8.05
C LEU A 139 -14.23 -0.67 -7.85
N TYR A 140 -14.36 -1.15 -6.62
CA TYR A 140 -15.30 -2.18 -6.20
C TYR A 140 -16.34 -1.57 -5.25
N TRP A 141 -17.62 -1.89 -5.46
CA TRP A 141 -18.72 -1.45 -4.58
C TRP A 141 -19.86 -2.47 -4.60
N TYR A 142 -20.72 -2.49 -3.59
CA TYR A 142 -21.86 -3.41 -3.53
C TYR A 142 -23.20 -2.71 -3.32
N LEU A 143 -23.23 -1.50 -2.74
CA LEU A 143 -24.44 -0.69 -2.58
C LEU A 143 -24.37 0.60 -3.42
N GLY A 144 -25.54 1.13 -3.81
CA GLY A 144 -25.64 2.25 -4.74
C GLY A 144 -25.73 1.78 -6.20
N ASN A 145 -25.98 2.67 -7.12
CA ASN A 145 -26.07 2.39 -8.55
C ASN A 145 -24.75 2.70 -9.30
N THR A 146 -24.72 2.45 -10.60
CA THR A 146 -23.55 2.74 -11.44
C THR A 146 -23.21 4.24 -11.46
N ALA A 147 -24.21 5.13 -11.36
CA ALA A 147 -23.95 6.58 -11.31
C ALA A 147 -23.20 6.99 -10.04
N PHE A 148 -23.47 6.35 -8.90
CA PHE A 148 -22.69 6.53 -7.67
C PHE A 148 -21.22 6.13 -7.89
N ALA A 149 -20.98 4.92 -8.42
CA ALA A 149 -19.64 4.44 -8.69
C ALA A 149 -18.89 5.36 -9.70
N GLN A 150 -19.58 5.82 -10.73
CA GLN A 150 -19.01 6.75 -11.71
C GLN A 150 -18.65 8.10 -11.09
N ALA A 151 -19.46 8.61 -10.17
CA ALA A 151 -19.15 9.85 -9.47
C ALA A 151 -17.91 9.74 -8.58
N ILE A 152 -17.71 8.61 -7.89
CA ILE A 152 -16.49 8.31 -7.13
C ILE A 152 -15.28 8.15 -8.07
N MET A 153 -15.44 7.41 -9.19
CA MET A 153 -14.37 7.26 -10.18
C MET A 153 -13.94 8.61 -10.75
N ASN A 154 -14.90 9.47 -11.11
CA ASN A 154 -14.60 10.81 -11.60
C ASN A 154 -13.84 11.65 -10.55
N ALA A 155 -14.21 11.55 -9.27
CA ALA A 155 -13.48 12.22 -8.18
C ALA A 155 -12.05 11.70 -8.05
N ALA A 156 -11.84 10.38 -8.14
CA ALA A 156 -10.51 9.78 -8.11
C ALA A 156 -9.64 10.25 -9.28
N GLN A 157 -10.19 10.30 -10.50
CA GLN A 157 -9.46 10.79 -11.69
C GLN A 157 -9.13 12.29 -11.58
N GLN A 158 -10.06 13.10 -11.05
CA GLN A 158 -9.82 14.53 -10.80
C GLN A 158 -8.75 14.75 -9.73
N ALA A 159 -8.76 13.94 -8.66
CA ALA A 159 -7.73 13.99 -7.62
C ALA A 159 -6.34 13.68 -8.19
N LEU A 160 -6.21 12.64 -9.04
CA LEU A 160 -4.94 12.32 -9.72
C LEU A 160 -4.46 13.45 -10.63
N ALA A 161 -5.38 14.09 -11.37
CA ALA A 161 -5.05 15.21 -12.26
C ALA A 161 -4.52 16.40 -11.43
N ARG A 162 -5.22 16.81 -10.38
CA ARG A 162 -4.81 17.89 -9.47
C ARG A 162 -3.49 17.58 -8.78
N LEU A 163 -3.33 16.38 -8.20
CA LEU A 163 -2.09 15.98 -7.55
C LEU A 163 -0.89 16.06 -8.52
N THR A 164 -1.10 15.65 -9.77
CA THR A 164 -0.07 15.79 -10.82
C THR A 164 0.23 17.24 -11.14
N GLU A 165 -0.79 18.10 -11.22
CA GLU A 165 -0.65 19.54 -11.48
C GLU A 165 0.05 20.25 -10.32
N ASP A 166 -0.33 19.95 -9.07
CA ASP A 166 0.15 20.69 -7.89
C ASP A 166 1.51 20.20 -7.37
N THR A 167 1.83 18.91 -7.54
CA THR A 167 3.03 18.29 -6.96
C THR A 167 3.92 17.59 -7.97
N GLY A 168 3.43 17.32 -9.18
CA GLY A 168 4.10 16.49 -10.18
C GLY A 168 4.05 14.99 -9.90
N ALA A 169 3.44 14.56 -8.79
CA ALA A 169 3.33 13.14 -8.43
C ALA A 169 2.35 12.40 -9.36
N ARG A 170 2.66 11.13 -9.67
CA ARG A 170 1.88 10.31 -10.59
C ARG A 170 1.76 8.88 -10.12
N LEU A 171 0.60 8.27 -10.37
CA LEU A 171 0.36 6.86 -10.11
C LEU A 171 1.28 6.00 -10.97
N LYS A 172 2.15 5.19 -10.34
CA LYS A 172 3.11 4.30 -11.01
C LYS A 172 2.57 2.89 -11.23
N LYS A 173 1.63 2.43 -10.38
CA LYS A 173 1.06 1.07 -10.38
C LYS A 173 -0.45 1.12 -10.25
N PRO A 174 -1.19 0.08 -10.74
CA PRO A 174 -2.62 -0.02 -10.55
C PRO A 174 -3.03 0.05 -9.07
N VAL A 175 -4.26 0.53 -8.85
CA VAL A 175 -4.90 0.70 -7.53
C VAL A 175 -6.26 0.03 -7.54
N GLU A 176 -6.58 -0.71 -6.49
CA GLU A 176 -7.90 -1.25 -6.20
C GLU A 176 -8.55 -0.44 -5.07
N ILE A 177 -9.80 0.01 -5.25
CA ILE A 177 -10.55 0.79 -4.28
C ILE A 177 -11.82 0.03 -3.91
N TYR A 178 -11.95 -0.35 -2.64
CA TYR A 178 -13.09 -1.07 -2.09
C TYR A 178 -13.99 -0.10 -1.32
N ILE A 179 -15.21 0.17 -1.86
CA ILE A 179 -16.18 1.07 -1.25
C ILE A 179 -17.15 0.24 -0.40
N TYR A 180 -17.00 0.32 0.90
CA TYR A 180 -17.95 -0.20 1.89
C TYR A 180 -19.09 0.80 2.09
N THR A 181 -20.26 0.30 2.53
CA THR A 181 -21.45 1.16 2.70
C THR A 181 -21.28 2.19 3.81
N ASP A 182 -20.53 1.84 4.83
CA ASP A 182 -20.28 2.67 6.01
C ASP A 182 -19.00 2.25 6.74
N ALA A 183 -18.65 3.00 7.79
CA ALA A 183 -17.47 2.72 8.61
C ALA A 183 -17.56 1.36 9.33
N ARG A 184 -18.76 0.87 9.67
CA ARG A 184 -18.93 -0.43 10.36
C ARG A 184 -18.57 -1.58 9.42
N ASP A 185 -19.06 -1.55 8.19
CA ASP A 185 -18.76 -2.57 7.19
C ASP A 185 -17.28 -2.58 6.83
N LEU A 186 -16.66 -1.38 6.72
CA LEU A 186 -15.22 -1.22 6.54
C LEU A 186 -14.42 -1.81 7.72
N GLN A 187 -14.78 -1.45 8.95
CA GLN A 187 -14.12 -1.96 10.16
C GLN A 187 -14.25 -3.48 10.27
N GLY A 188 -15.39 -4.03 9.84
CA GLY A 188 -15.60 -5.48 9.73
C GLY A 188 -14.68 -6.17 8.69
N ALA A 189 -14.03 -5.42 7.81
CA ALA A 189 -13.04 -5.91 6.84
C ALA A 189 -11.59 -5.88 7.38
N MET A 190 -11.39 -5.44 8.60
CA MET A 190 -10.07 -5.22 9.18
C MET A 190 -9.88 -6.05 10.46
N VAL A 191 -8.64 -6.35 10.76
CA VAL A 191 -8.24 -6.94 12.04
C VAL A 191 -7.79 -5.79 12.95
N TYR A 192 -8.46 -5.61 14.09
CA TYR A 192 -8.18 -4.54 15.07
C TYR A 192 -8.27 -3.10 14.51
N PRO A 193 -9.38 -2.72 13.83
CA PRO A 193 -9.56 -1.36 13.37
C PRO A 193 -9.66 -0.39 14.54
N GLN A 194 -9.27 0.87 14.33
CA GLN A 194 -9.59 1.93 15.28
C GLN A 194 -11.05 2.36 15.10
N GLU A 195 -11.72 2.77 16.19
CA GLU A 195 -13.17 3.06 16.20
C GLU A 195 -13.58 4.16 15.22
N TRP A 196 -12.68 5.07 14.89
CA TRP A 196 -12.94 6.21 14.01
C TRP A 196 -12.44 6.00 12.56
N THR A 197 -11.97 4.80 12.20
CA THR A 197 -11.50 4.51 10.85
C THR A 197 -12.64 4.62 9.84
N GLY A 198 -12.60 5.62 8.97
CA GLY A 198 -13.54 5.85 7.87
C GLY A 198 -12.97 5.48 6.49
N GLY A 199 -11.64 5.49 6.36
CA GLY A 199 -10.88 5.10 5.18
C GLY A 199 -9.49 4.61 5.57
N VAL A 200 -8.83 3.87 4.68
CA VAL A 200 -7.45 3.44 4.85
C VAL A 200 -6.79 3.12 3.50
N ALA A 201 -5.63 3.71 3.26
CA ALA A 201 -4.77 3.38 2.15
C ALA A 201 -3.73 2.33 2.56
N PHE A 202 -3.85 1.12 2.05
CA PHE A 202 -2.84 0.07 2.20
C PHE A 202 -1.75 0.26 1.15
N THR A 203 -0.86 1.22 1.38
CA THR A 203 0.09 1.75 0.40
C THR A 203 1.00 0.69 -0.22
N ARG A 204 1.39 -0.33 0.53
CA ARG A 204 2.22 -1.45 0.03
C ARG A 204 1.46 -2.41 -0.88
N TYR A 205 0.13 -2.44 -0.78
CA TYR A 205 -0.73 -3.35 -1.54
C TYR A 205 -1.36 -2.67 -2.76
N GLY A 206 -1.32 -1.34 -2.83
CA GLY A 206 -2.03 -0.58 -3.85
C GLY A 206 -3.55 -0.66 -3.68
N THR A 207 -4.02 -0.82 -2.44
CA THR A 207 -5.44 -0.99 -2.11
C THR A 207 -5.91 0.14 -1.20
N ILE A 208 -7.08 0.68 -1.48
CA ILE A 208 -7.86 1.55 -0.58
C ILE A 208 -9.10 0.78 -0.13
N ALA A 209 -9.42 0.84 1.15
CA ALA A 209 -10.70 0.42 1.68
C ALA A 209 -11.35 1.61 2.41
N ILE A 210 -12.59 1.96 2.06
CA ILE A 210 -13.24 3.17 2.57
C ILE A 210 -14.75 2.99 2.69
N GLY A 211 -15.34 3.55 3.77
CA GLY A 211 -16.78 3.51 4.01
C GLY A 211 -17.45 4.75 3.43
N ILE A 212 -18.14 4.62 2.28
CA ILE A 212 -18.89 5.73 1.65
C ILE A 212 -20.33 5.32 1.43
N ALA A 213 -21.24 5.95 2.15
CA ALA A 213 -22.67 5.77 1.91
C ALA A 213 -23.10 6.48 0.61
N PRO A 214 -24.02 5.90 -0.20
CA PRO A 214 -24.48 6.55 -1.43
C PRO A 214 -25.13 7.91 -1.25
N ASN A 215 -25.61 8.23 -0.04
CA ASN A 215 -26.18 9.53 0.32
C ASN A 215 -25.16 10.52 0.90
N ASP A 216 -23.90 10.11 1.03
CA ASP A 216 -22.79 10.95 1.56
C ASP A 216 -21.67 11.10 0.53
N LEU A 217 -22.08 11.33 -0.71
CA LEU A 217 -21.18 11.35 -1.86
C LEU A 217 -20.15 12.50 -1.80
N ASP A 218 -20.52 13.65 -1.25
CA ASP A 218 -19.63 14.83 -1.24
C ASP A 218 -18.48 14.62 -0.25
N TRP A 219 -18.73 14.06 0.91
CA TRP A 219 -17.68 13.60 1.82
C TRP A 219 -16.82 12.51 1.14
N GLY A 220 -17.47 11.53 0.50
CA GLY A 220 -16.79 10.44 -0.17
C GLY A 220 -15.82 10.88 -1.26
N LYS A 221 -16.10 11.95 -1.99
CA LYS A 221 -15.20 12.52 -3.01
C LYS A 221 -13.92 13.09 -2.40
N GLY A 222 -14.02 13.81 -1.27
CA GLY A 222 -12.86 14.30 -0.52
C GLY A 222 -12.03 13.14 0.01
N ALA A 223 -12.68 12.21 0.71
CA ALA A 223 -12.01 11.06 1.30
C ALA A 223 -11.28 10.17 0.27
N ILE A 224 -11.84 9.97 -0.94
CA ILE A 224 -11.13 9.27 -2.03
C ILE A 224 -9.91 10.06 -2.48
N ALA A 225 -9.97 11.39 -2.58
CA ALA A 225 -8.82 12.20 -2.94
C ALA A 225 -7.71 12.09 -1.90
N HIS A 226 -8.05 12.08 -0.62
CA HIS A 226 -7.14 11.88 0.50
C HIS A 226 -6.42 10.53 0.42
N GLU A 227 -7.15 9.44 0.46
CA GLU A 227 -6.59 8.08 0.48
C GLU A 227 -5.78 7.77 -0.79
N LEU A 228 -6.25 8.25 -1.96
CA LEU A 228 -5.54 8.05 -3.21
C LEU A 228 -4.21 8.81 -3.24
N THR A 229 -4.14 9.97 -2.59
CA THR A 229 -2.90 10.74 -2.47
C THR A 229 -1.85 9.96 -1.71
N HIS A 230 -2.19 9.33 -0.58
CA HIS A 230 -1.27 8.43 0.12
C HIS A 230 -0.72 7.34 -0.81
N LEU A 231 -1.57 6.67 -1.59
CA LEU A 231 -1.10 5.62 -2.50
C LEU A 231 -0.14 6.16 -3.57
N VAL A 232 -0.44 7.30 -4.18
CA VAL A 232 0.41 7.89 -5.23
C VAL A 232 1.74 8.32 -4.66
N VAL A 233 1.72 9.05 -3.55
CA VAL A 233 2.93 9.58 -2.92
C VAL A 233 3.81 8.46 -2.40
N HIS A 234 3.25 7.46 -1.72
CA HIS A 234 4.01 6.30 -1.24
C HIS A 234 4.55 5.41 -2.37
N GLN A 235 3.86 5.31 -3.52
CA GLN A 235 4.43 4.64 -4.70
C GLN A 235 5.62 5.43 -5.27
N MET A 236 5.58 6.76 -5.16
CA MET A 236 6.63 7.63 -5.67
C MET A 236 7.88 7.61 -4.80
N VAL A 237 7.71 7.73 -3.48
CA VAL A 237 8.82 7.85 -2.52
C VAL A 237 9.32 6.50 -1.97
N PHE A 238 8.90 5.40 -2.58
CA PHE A 238 9.22 4.07 -2.09
C PHE A 238 10.72 3.79 -2.08
N ASN A 239 11.32 3.75 -0.89
CA ASN A 239 12.73 3.48 -0.65
C ASN A 239 12.92 2.70 0.67
N PRO A 240 14.07 2.01 0.88
CA PRO A 240 14.30 1.18 2.07
C PRO A 240 14.80 1.95 3.30
N TYR A 241 15.07 3.25 3.20
CA TYR A 241 15.82 3.98 4.22
C TYR A 241 14.94 4.87 5.10
N SER A 242 13.96 5.54 4.52
CA SER A 242 13.10 6.48 5.24
C SER A 242 11.69 6.53 4.66
N GLY A 243 10.70 6.88 5.49
CA GLY A 243 9.36 7.30 5.05
C GLY A 243 9.28 8.81 4.91
N LEU A 244 8.11 9.32 4.57
CA LEU A 244 7.80 10.75 4.65
C LEU A 244 7.62 11.19 6.10
N PRO A 245 7.90 12.46 6.44
CA PRO A 245 7.42 13.03 7.69
C PRO A 245 5.89 13.10 7.66
N THR A 246 5.23 12.82 8.79
CA THR A 246 3.76 12.71 8.86
C THR A 246 3.07 13.99 8.37
N TRP A 247 3.60 15.18 8.71
CA TRP A 247 3.03 16.44 8.23
C TRP A 247 3.01 16.58 6.71
N LEU A 248 3.99 16.02 6.01
CA LEU A 248 4.03 16.09 4.54
C LEU A 248 3.08 15.07 3.91
N ASP A 249 3.01 13.87 4.45
CA ASP A 249 2.11 12.81 3.98
C ASP A 249 0.65 13.21 4.16
N GLU A 250 0.26 13.58 5.36
CA GLU A 250 -1.10 14.03 5.68
C GLU A 250 -1.44 15.39 5.05
N GLY A 251 -0.46 16.30 5.01
CA GLY A 251 -0.64 17.62 4.40
C GLY A 251 -0.90 17.55 2.90
N LEU A 252 -0.23 16.65 2.16
CA LEU A 252 -0.50 16.41 0.74
C LEU A 252 -1.88 15.77 0.54
N ALA A 253 -2.28 14.84 1.40
CA ALA A 253 -3.59 14.22 1.36
C ALA A 253 -4.72 15.24 1.61
N MET A 254 -4.61 16.05 2.65
CA MET A 254 -5.53 17.15 2.95
C MET A 254 -5.57 18.20 1.82
N TYR A 255 -4.43 18.56 1.25
CA TYR A 255 -4.36 19.52 0.15
C TYR A 255 -5.07 18.99 -1.12
N ALA A 256 -4.99 17.70 -1.38
CA ALA A 256 -5.68 17.07 -2.50
C ALA A 256 -7.22 17.01 -2.35
N GLU A 257 -7.74 17.06 -1.11
CA GLU A 257 -9.19 17.19 -0.86
C GLU A 257 -9.74 18.52 -1.39
N GLY A 258 -8.92 19.58 -1.37
CA GLY A 258 -9.28 20.95 -1.80
C GLY A 258 -9.03 21.96 -0.71
N GLU A 259 -9.94 22.95 -0.57
CA GLU A 259 -9.83 23.99 0.45
C GLU A 259 -9.94 23.41 1.88
N LEU A 260 -9.16 23.96 2.81
CA LEU A 260 -9.19 23.54 4.20
C LEU A 260 -10.58 23.73 4.80
N GLY A 261 -11.18 22.65 5.27
CA GLY A 261 -12.52 22.66 5.85
C GLY A 261 -12.64 23.63 7.03
N ALA A 262 -13.82 24.24 7.20
CA ALA A 262 -14.06 25.30 8.19
C ALA A 262 -13.69 24.91 9.62
N GLN A 263 -13.88 23.66 10.01
CA GLN A 263 -13.49 23.15 11.33
C GLN A 263 -11.97 23.18 11.53
N PHE A 264 -11.21 22.68 10.58
CA PHE A 264 -9.75 22.71 10.62
C PHE A 264 -9.20 24.15 10.64
N GLN A 265 -9.84 25.03 9.83
CA GLN A 265 -9.48 26.45 9.81
C GLN A 265 -9.71 27.13 11.18
N LEU A 266 -10.73 26.73 11.93
CA LEU A 266 -10.95 27.25 13.30
C LEU A 266 -9.83 26.84 14.26
N TYR A 267 -9.37 25.58 14.21
CA TYR A 267 -8.25 25.10 15.03
C TYR A 267 -6.94 25.84 14.69
N LEU A 268 -6.65 25.99 13.38
CA LEU A 268 -5.45 26.70 12.92
C LEU A 268 -5.48 28.18 13.37
N ASN A 269 -6.58 28.89 13.15
CA ASN A 269 -6.72 30.30 13.54
C ASN A 269 -6.59 30.48 15.06
N LYS A 270 -7.16 29.58 15.85
CA LYS A 270 -7.01 29.58 17.30
C LYS A 270 -5.55 29.41 17.71
N ALA A 271 -4.86 28.42 17.15
CA ALA A 271 -3.46 28.17 17.48
C ALA A 271 -2.53 29.34 17.10
N ILE A 272 -2.80 30.02 15.96
CA ILE A 272 -2.10 31.25 15.57
C ILE A 272 -2.32 32.35 16.62
N ALA A 273 -3.59 32.61 17.01
CA ALA A 273 -3.95 33.67 17.96
C ALA A 273 -3.37 33.41 19.36
N GLU A 274 -3.31 32.16 19.79
CA GLU A 274 -2.81 31.76 21.11
C GLU A 274 -1.29 31.48 21.12
N ASN A 275 -0.61 31.61 19.99
CA ASN A 275 0.81 31.23 19.80
C ASN A 275 1.10 29.80 20.26
N SER A 276 0.16 28.88 19.95
CA SER A 276 0.19 27.48 20.39
C SER A 276 0.38 26.49 19.22
N LEU A 277 0.92 26.97 18.07
CA LEU A 277 1.26 26.11 16.94
C LEU A 277 2.23 25.00 17.35
N ILE A 278 2.01 23.81 16.85
CA ILE A 278 2.90 22.66 17.01
C ILE A 278 4.19 22.92 16.20
N SER A 279 5.34 22.43 16.66
CA SER A 279 6.55 22.55 15.86
C SER A 279 6.52 21.57 14.67
N VAL A 280 7.08 21.98 13.52
CA VAL A 280 7.18 21.10 12.34
C VAL A 280 7.94 19.81 12.66
N ARG A 281 8.92 19.89 13.57
CA ARG A 281 9.64 18.70 14.04
C ARG A 281 8.74 17.73 14.80
N SER A 282 7.83 18.22 15.63
CA SER A 282 6.83 17.38 16.32
C SER A 282 5.80 16.80 15.36
N LEU A 283 5.35 17.58 14.37
CA LEU A 283 4.45 17.12 13.31
C LEU A 283 5.06 16.05 12.38
N SER A 284 6.37 15.83 12.44
CA SER A 284 7.03 14.75 11.68
C SER A 284 6.80 13.37 12.29
N SER A 285 6.27 13.30 13.52
CA SER A 285 5.90 12.05 14.22
C SER A 285 4.41 11.72 14.01
N PRO A 286 3.98 10.46 14.22
CA PRO A 286 2.57 10.08 14.14
C PRO A 286 1.68 10.99 15.02
N PHE A 287 0.52 11.37 14.48
CA PHE A 287 -0.44 12.22 15.19
C PHE A 287 -1.15 11.44 16.29
N SER A 288 -1.82 12.18 17.18
CA SER A 288 -2.62 11.58 18.25
C SER A 288 -3.71 10.67 17.71
N ALA A 289 -3.95 9.56 18.41
CA ALA A 289 -5.09 8.68 18.12
C ALA A 289 -6.45 9.32 18.49
N TYR A 290 -6.45 10.42 19.24
CA TYR A 290 -7.66 11.14 19.62
C TYR A 290 -7.98 12.22 18.59
N ALA A 291 -9.19 12.14 18.00
CA ALA A 291 -9.60 12.99 16.89
C ALA A 291 -9.47 14.49 17.18
N GLU A 292 -9.89 14.97 18.36
CA GLU A 292 -9.81 16.38 18.72
C GLU A 292 -8.37 16.91 18.80
N GLU A 293 -7.42 16.07 19.26
CA GLU A 293 -6.01 16.44 19.34
C GLU A 293 -5.34 16.41 17.97
N SER A 294 -5.85 15.59 17.05
CA SER A 294 -5.29 15.47 15.70
C SER A 294 -5.74 16.58 14.75
N TYR A 295 -6.92 17.19 14.95
CA TYR A 295 -7.42 18.24 14.04
C TYR A 295 -6.45 19.39 13.81
N LEU A 296 -5.75 19.86 14.87
CA LEU A 296 -4.74 20.90 14.70
C LEU A 296 -3.57 20.38 13.87
N SER A 297 -3.09 19.16 14.11
CA SER A 297 -1.98 18.57 13.37
C SER A 297 -2.29 18.44 11.87
N TYR A 298 -3.51 18.02 11.50
CA TYR A 298 -3.98 17.99 10.12
C TYR A 298 -4.06 19.38 9.49
N ALA A 299 -4.63 20.36 10.23
CA ALA A 299 -4.76 21.73 9.74
C ALA A 299 -3.40 22.41 9.51
N GLU A 300 -2.43 22.19 10.42
CA GLU A 300 -1.06 22.71 10.28
C GLU A 300 -0.33 22.00 9.13
N SER A 301 -0.53 20.70 8.95
CA SER A 301 0.06 19.93 7.85
C SER A 301 -0.42 20.42 6.48
N TYR A 302 -1.73 20.64 6.33
CA TYR A 302 -2.30 21.30 5.15
C TYR A 302 -1.60 22.64 4.88
N SER A 303 -1.56 23.51 5.90
CA SER A 303 -1.00 24.84 5.78
C SER A 303 0.49 24.84 5.44
N LEU A 304 1.28 23.88 5.94
CA LEU A 304 2.69 23.70 5.58
C LEU A 304 2.85 23.33 4.09
N VAL A 305 2.02 22.41 3.58
CA VAL A 305 2.04 22.02 2.17
C VAL A 305 1.59 23.18 1.28
N GLU A 306 0.50 23.86 1.65
CA GLU A 306 0.02 25.07 0.95
C GLU A 306 1.10 26.15 0.89
N PHE A 307 1.80 26.44 2.02
CA PHE A 307 2.92 27.37 2.07
C PHE A 307 4.03 26.98 1.09
N LEU A 308 4.46 25.71 1.11
CA LEU A 308 5.53 25.23 0.24
C LEU A 308 5.16 25.31 -1.24
N ILE A 309 3.95 24.90 -1.61
CA ILE A 309 3.48 24.95 -3.01
C ILE A 309 3.30 26.40 -3.47
N THR A 310 2.63 27.22 -2.67
CA THR A 310 2.36 28.63 -3.01
C THR A 310 3.65 29.44 -3.13
N ARG A 311 4.60 29.23 -2.22
CA ARG A 311 5.83 30.03 -2.13
C ARG A 311 6.93 29.57 -3.10
N TYR A 312 7.06 28.27 -3.29
CA TYR A 312 8.19 27.69 -4.01
C TYR A 312 7.78 26.93 -5.28
N GLY A 313 6.49 26.64 -5.44
CA GLY A 313 5.91 26.04 -6.64
C GLY A 313 6.04 24.51 -6.71
N GLN A 314 5.28 23.93 -7.64
CA GLN A 314 5.20 22.50 -7.93
C GLN A 314 6.57 21.84 -8.15
N GLY A 315 7.45 22.50 -8.94
CA GLY A 315 8.76 21.91 -9.27
C GLY A 315 9.63 21.64 -8.04
N LYS A 316 9.52 22.46 -6.99
CA LYS A 316 10.22 22.24 -5.72
C LYS A 316 9.57 21.11 -4.90
N MET A 317 8.23 21.01 -4.91
CA MET A 317 7.54 19.90 -4.24
C MET A 317 7.89 18.57 -4.92
N LEU A 318 7.89 18.49 -6.25
CA LEU A 318 8.35 17.31 -6.98
C LEU A 318 9.81 16.97 -6.65
N SER A 319 10.70 17.96 -6.58
CA SER A 319 12.10 17.75 -6.20
C SER A 319 12.22 17.21 -4.77
N LEU A 320 11.38 17.66 -3.83
CA LEU A 320 11.35 17.16 -2.45
C LEU A 320 10.95 15.68 -2.42
N LEU A 321 9.87 15.30 -3.11
CA LEU A 321 9.42 13.91 -3.20
C LEU A 321 10.48 13.00 -3.85
N ASN A 322 11.13 13.44 -4.93
CA ASN A 322 12.23 12.70 -5.56
C ASN A 322 13.46 12.56 -4.64
N THR A 323 13.73 13.54 -3.79
CA THR A 323 14.82 13.48 -2.81
C THR A 323 14.50 12.46 -1.71
N PHE A 324 13.25 12.37 -1.30
CA PHE A 324 12.79 11.28 -0.40
C PHE A 324 12.85 9.91 -1.07
N GLU A 325 12.50 9.77 -2.36
CA GLU A 325 12.66 8.51 -3.10
C GLU A 325 14.11 7.98 -3.03
N GLN A 326 15.09 8.88 -2.99
CA GLN A 326 16.51 8.54 -2.86
C GLN A 326 16.93 8.18 -1.43
N GLY A 327 16.03 8.23 -0.45
CA GLY A 327 16.27 7.84 0.94
C GLY A 327 16.92 8.92 1.80
N SER A 328 16.74 10.19 1.44
CA SER A 328 17.27 11.32 2.23
C SER A 328 16.57 11.45 3.59
N SER A 329 17.30 11.95 4.59
CA SER A 329 16.69 12.37 5.85
C SER A 329 15.80 13.62 5.66
N TYR A 330 14.90 13.89 6.61
CA TYR A 330 13.98 15.04 6.54
C TYR A 330 14.73 16.37 6.40
N ASP A 331 15.72 16.60 7.25
CA ASP A 331 16.52 17.83 7.24
C ASP A 331 17.35 17.97 5.96
N ASP A 332 17.97 16.89 5.47
CA ASP A 332 18.79 16.93 4.26
C ASP A 332 17.97 17.12 3.01
N ALA A 333 16.78 16.54 2.93
CA ALA A 333 15.84 16.73 1.84
C ALA A 333 15.41 18.21 1.74
N LEU A 334 15.01 18.80 2.87
CA LEU A 334 14.63 20.21 2.93
C LEU A 334 15.80 21.14 2.59
N ARG A 335 17.01 20.89 3.14
CA ARG A 335 18.21 21.67 2.80
C ARG A 335 18.56 21.59 1.33
N THR A 336 18.50 20.39 0.74
CA THR A 336 18.82 20.16 -0.67
C THR A 336 17.87 20.91 -1.60
N VAL A 337 16.57 20.88 -1.29
CA VAL A 337 15.56 21.43 -2.20
C VAL A 337 15.27 22.91 -1.95
N TYR A 338 15.15 23.30 -0.69
CA TYR A 338 14.70 24.64 -0.30
C TYR A 338 15.79 25.50 0.33
N GLY A 339 16.89 24.91 0.81
CA GLY A 339 17.99 25.63 1.44
C GLY A 339 17.85 25.83 2.95
N PHE A 340 16.86 25.23 3.59
CA PHE A 340 16.62 25.23 5.03
C PHE A 340 16.27 23.81 5.52
N ASP A 341 16.42 23.55 6.82
CA ASP A 341 16.02 22.32 7.49
C ASP A 341 14.61 22.42 8.09
N THR A 342 14.22 21.43 8.88
CA THR A 342 12.90 21.38 9.54
C THR A 342 12.69 22.57 10.47
N ASP A 343 13.71 23.00 11.20
CA ASP A 343 13.62 24.17 12.11
C ASP A 343 13.54 25.49 11.31
N GLY A 344 14.25 25.58 10.20
CA GLY A 344 14.15 26.69 9.27
C GLY A 344 12.78 26.77 8.59
N LEU A 345 12.19 25.62 8.23
CA LEU A 345 10.82 25.55 7.73
C LEU A 345 9.82 26.08 8.77
N ASP A 346 9.93 25.64 10.04
CA ASP A 346 9.07 26.10 11.13
C ASP A 346 9.08 27.63 11.27
N VAL A 347 10.26 28.22 11.26
CA VAL A 347 10.41 29.68 11.36
C VAL A 347 9.77 30.41 10.18
N LEU A 348 10.02 29.97 8.95
CA LEU A 348 9.50 30.61 7.73
C LEU A 348 7.98 30.47 7.62
N TRP A 349 7.44 29.30 7.92
CA TRP A 349 6.01 29.03 7.88
C TRP A 349 5.24 29.85 8.94
N ARG A 350 5.74 29.95 10.19
CA ARG A 350 5.13 30.80 11.24
C ARG A 350 5.12 32.26 10.85
N ALA A 351 6.19 32.75 10.23
CA ALA A 351 6.24 34.12 9.73
C ALA A 351 5.24 34.38 8.59
N TYR A 352 5.05 33.39 7.71
CA TYR A 352 4.03 33.45 6.66
C TYR A 352 2.62 33.56 7.28
N LEU A 353 2.28 32.72 8.25
CA LEU A 353 0.96 32.72 8.92
C LEU A 353 0.67 34.03 9.68
N THR A 354 1.70 34.66 10.23
CA THR A 354 1.55 35.91 11.03
C THR A 354 1.76 37.19 10.22
N GLY A 355 2.02 37.08 8.92
CA GLY A 355 2.27 38.24 8.06
C GLY A 355 3.61 38.93 8.33
N GLN A 356 4.53 38.27 9.03
CA GLN A 356 5.84 38.86 9.47
C GLN A 356 7.00 38.51 8.52
N GLU A 357 6.74 38.04 7.33
CA GLU A 357 7.75 37.59 6.34
C GLU A 357 8.82 38.64 6.03
N GLN A 358 8.49 39.94 6.08
CA GLN A 358 9.45 41.04 5.82
C GLN A 358 10.54 41.19 6.88
N SER A 359 10.35 40.56 8.04
CA SER A 359 11.29 40.64 9.17
C SER A 359 12.38 39.56 9.15
N ILE A 360 12.24 38.54 8.32
CA ILE A 360 13.17 37.41 8.25
C ILE A 360 14.11 37.61 7.06
N LYS A 361 15.40 37.89 7.34
CA LYS A 361 16.48 37.82 6.36
C LYS A 361 16.57 36.35 5.89
N GLN A 362 16.33 36.10 4.60
CA GLN A 362 16.57 34.76 4.03
C GLN A 362 17.99 34.33 4.36
N PRO A 363 18.22 33.11 4.85
CA PRO A 363 19.58 32.59 5.01
C PRO A 363 20.24 32.60 3.64
N THR A 364 21.36 33.31 3.52
CA THR A 364 22.15 33.37 2.30
C THR A 364 22.66 31.94 2.02
N VAL A 365 22.14 31.30 1.01
CA VAL A 365 22.67 30.02 0.54
C VAL A 365 24.07 30.30 0.00
N MET A 366 25.10 29.98 0.77
CA MET A 366 26.45 29.89 0.22
C MET A 366 26.52 28.66 -0.69
N ILE A 367 26.31 28.86 -1.97
CA ILE A 367 26.65 27.86 -2.98
C ILE A 367 28.15 27.69 -2.92
N PRO A 368 28.71 26.52 -2.59
CA PRO A 368 30.14 26.30 -2.73
C PRO A 368 30.48 26.50 -4.21
N GLN A 369 31.29 27.49 -4.51
CA GLN A 369 31.89 27.61 -5.83
C GLN A 369 32.85 26.43 -5.98
N THR A 370 32.38 25.35 -6.60
CA THR A 370 33.25 24.31 -7.11
C THR A 370 34.13 24.96 -8.17
N LEU A 371 35.43 25.03 -7.88
CA LEU A 371 36.48 25.42 -8.81
C LEU A 371 36.37 24.57 -10.08
N ALA A 372 35.79 25.15 -11.13
CA ALA A 372 35.90 24.62 -12.49
C ALA A 372 37.32 24.87 -12.99
N GLY A 373 38.26 24.04 -12.56
CA GLY A 373 39.57 23.93 -13.16
C GLY A 373 39.49 23.07 -14.40
N VAL A 374 39.21 23.68 -15.54
CA VAL A 374 39.37 23.03 -16.85
C VAL A 374 40.86 22.86 -17.13
N LEU A 375 41.38 21.66 -16.95
CA LEU A 375 42.71 21.28 -17.45
C LEU A 375 42.56 20.85 -18.91
N ILE A 376 42.86 21.75 -19.84
CA ILE A 376 42.99 21.44 -21.28
C ILE A 376 44.40 20.81 -21.45
N ILE A 377 44.47 19.52 -21.74
CA ILE A 377 45.70 18.88 -22.23
C ILE A 377 45.59 18.78 -23.75
N PRO A 378 46.49 19.41 -24.51
CA PRO A 378 46.54 19.22 -25.97
C PRO A 378 47.18 17.88 -26.31
N LEU A 379 46.48 17.00 -27.01
CA LEU A 379 47.09 15.84 -27.67
C LEU A 379 47.66 16.33 -29.00
N CYS A 380 49.00 16.29 -29.12
CA CYS A 380 49.72 16.27 -30.41
C CYS A 380 50.14 14.84 -30.73
N LEU A 381 49.84 14.43 -32.01
CA LEU A 381 50.29 13.31 -32.81
C LEU A 381 49.69 11.94 -32.52
#